data_296985703a8ed21628b235fa20c1c747
#
_entry.id   296985703a8ed21628b235fa20c1c747
#
_cell.length_a   1.000
_cell.length_b   1.000
_cell.length_c   1.000
_cell.angle_alpha   90.00
_cell.angle_beta   90.00
_cell.angle_gamma   90.00
#
_symmetry.space_group_name_H-M   'P 1'
#
loop_
_entity.id
_entity.type
_entity.pdbx_description
1 polymer ?
#
loop_
_entity_poly.entity_id
_entity_poly.type
_entity_poly.pdbx_seq_one_letter_code
_entity_poly.pdbx_strand_id
1 'polypeptide(L)'
;MELNLRGKVAVVTGASKGIGLAITRALVAEGARVIAGARDVGGELGALASDDAVRAMSVDLSAPDGPKALVARAEEFGRLDILVNNVGAVAVRLEGFTSVTDDQWLSSLNLNFMAAVRTTRAALTPMLARGGGTIVTVSSVNAFLPDPGVIDYCAAKAALTNFSKALSKEVGPRGIRMNTVSPGPVETALWLGPDGVAATVAKASGVDPETARQHVVASQGGFATGRFTRPDEVADLVLFLASDRSGNITGADFVIDGGLIKTL
;
A
#
# COMPACT_ATOMS: atom_id res chain seq x y z
N MET A 1 -11.97 -18.81 -8.99
CA MET A 1 -10.76 -19.44 -8.41
C MET A 1 -10.89 -19.32 -6.90
N GLU A 2 -10.85 -20.41 -6.17
CA GLU A 2 -10.78 -20.33 -4.71
C GLU A 2 -9.40 -19.87 -4.26
N LEU A 3 -9.34 -18.82 -3.43
CA LEU A 3 -8.10 -18.24 -2.93
C LEU A 3 -7.63 -18.85 -1.59
N ASN A 4 -8.49 -19.65 -0.93
CA ASN A 4 -8.22 -20.28 0.38
C ASN A 4 -7.87 -19.25 1.49
N LEU A 5 -8.56 -18.10 1.49
CA LEU A 5 -8.35 -17.03 2.47
C LEU A 5 -9.28 -17.15 3.69
N ARG A 6 -10.31 -18.02 3.63
CA ARG A 6 -11.26 -18.24 4.73
C ARG A 6 -10.54 -18.62 6.02
N GLY A 7 -10.82 -17.87 7.10
CA GLY A 7 -10.23 -18.07 8.41
C GLY A 7 -8.76 -17.64 8.57
N LYS A 8 -8.11 -17.15 7.51
CA LYS A 8 -6.81 -16.47 7.63
C LYS A 8 -6.97 -15.13 8.37
N VAL A 9 -5.94 -14.72 9.07
CA VAL A 9 -5.88 -13.43 9.78
C VAL A 9 -4.92 -12.51 9.06
N ALA A 10 -5.41 -11.33 8.68
CA ALA A 10 -4.65 -10.30 7.99
C ALA A 10 -4.50 -9.03 8.84
N VAL A 11 -3.35 -8.39 8.77
CA VAL A 11 -3.14 -7.01 9.20
C VAL A 11 -3.03 -6.12 7.96
N VAL A 12 -3.85 -5.07 7.88
CA VAL A 12 -3.83 -4.10 6.76
C VAL A 12 -3.52 -2.71 7.31
N THR A 13 -2.46 -2.09 6.78
CA THR A 13 -2.07 -0.72 7.14
C THR A 13 -2.67 0.30 6.19
N GLY A 14 -3.13 1.45 6.71
CA GLY A 14 -3.78 2.49 5.90
C GLY A 14 -5.15 2.06 5.36
N ALA A 15 -5.92 1.35 6.19
CA ALA A 15 -7.14 0.63 5.80
C ALA A 15 -8.41 1.50 5.67
N SER A 16 -8.37 2.81 6.00
CA SER A 16 -9.60 3.62 6.09
C SER A 16 -10.15 4.13 4.76
N LYS A 17 -9.36 4.11 3.69
CA LYS A 17 -9.76 4.64 2.38
C LYS A 17 -8.95 4.05 1.23
N GLY A 18 -9.41 4.29 -0.01
CA GLY A 18 -8.69 3.94 -1.24
C GLY A 18 -8.31 2.46 -1.30
N ILE A 19 -7.07 2.17 -1.70
CA ILE A 19 -6.56 0.81 -1.89
C ILE A 19 -6.67 -0.03 -0.61
N GLY A 20 -6.28 0.52 0.55
CA GLY A 20 -6.32 -0.21 1.82
C GLY A 20 -7.72 -0.62 2.26
N LEU A 21 -8.72 0.23 2.02
CA LEU A 21 -10.12 -0.09 2.28
C LEU A 21 -10.63 -1.17 1.31
N ALA A 22 -10.30 -1.06 0.02
CA ALA A 22 -10.67 -2.06 -0.97
C ALA A 22 -10.08 -3.44 -0.63
N ILE A 23 -8.79 -3.48 -0.24
CA ILE A 23 -8.15 -4.72 0.24
C ILE A 23 -8.85 -5.29 1.47
N THR A 24 -9.19 -4.43 2.45
CA THR A 24 -9.90 -4.87 3.66
C THR A 24 -11.25 -5.49 3.33
N ARG A 25 -12.03 -4.85 2.47
CA ARG A 25 -13.33 -5.39 2.01
C ARG A 25 -13.18 -6.71 1.28
N ALA A 26 -12.23 -6.80 0.36
CA ALA A 26 -12.01 -7.99 -0.43
C ALA A 26 -11.55 -9.18 0.44
N LEU A 27 -10.65 -8.96 1.42
CA LEU A 27 -10.25 -9.99 2.38
C LEU A 27 -11.42 -10.51 3.20
N VAL A 28 -12.29 -9.62 3.69
CA VAL A 28 -13.49 -10.00 4.45
C VAL A 28 -14.47 -10.80 3.57
N ALA A 29 -14.68 -10.37 2.33
CA ALA A 29 -15.54 -11.08 1.38
C ALA A 29 -15.04 -12.51 1.10
N GLU A 30 -13.73 -12.76 1.12
CA GLU A 30 -13.11 -14.08 1.01
C GLU A 30 -13.09 -14.86 2.36
N GLY A 31 -13.71 -14.31 3.41
CA GLY A 31 -13.85 -14.95 4.72
C GLY A 31 -12.59 -14.87 5.60
N ALA A 32 -11.67 -13.95 5.32
CA ALA A 32 -10.56 -13.64 6.21
C ALA A 32 -11.00 -12.74 7.36
N ARG A 33 -10.26 -12.75 8.47
CA ARG A 33 -10.39 -11.81 9.57
C ARG A 33 -9.31 -10.74 9.47
N VAL A 34 -9.67 -9.47 9.68
CA VAL A 34 -8.79 -8.34 9.40
C VAL A 34 -8.60 -7.43 10.61
N ILE A 35 -7.36 -7.18 10.98
CA ILE A 35 -6.95 -6.06 11.83
C ILE A 35 -6.64 -4.88 10.89
N ALA A 36 -7.46 -3.85 10.95
CA ALA A 36 -7.41 -2.72 10.03
C ALA A 36 -6.88 -1.48 10.75
N GLY A 37 -5.66 -1.04 10.41
CA GLY A 37 -5.00 0.10 11.05
C GLY A 37 -5.08 1.37 10.21
N ALA A 38 -5.55 2.48 10.81
CA ALA A 38 -5.55 3.80 10.21
C ALA A 38 -5.62 4.89 11.29
N ARG A 39 -5.33 6.16 10.96
CA ARG A 39 -5.50 7.28 11.91
C ARG A 39 -6.97 7.57 12.20
N ASP A 40 -7.80 7.49 11.16
CA ASP A 40 -9.27 7.61 11.25
C ASP A 40 -9.89 6.25 10.95
N VAL A 41 -10.71 5.75 11.87
CA VAL A 41 -11.39 4.46 11.78
C VAL A 41 -12.91 4.61 11.67
N GLY A 42 -13.41 5.82 11.45
CA GLY A 42 -14.81 6.12 11.17
C GLY A 42 -15.22 5.79 9.73
N GLY A 43 -16.35 6.33 9.31
CA GLY A 43 -16.87 6.20 7.95
C GLY A 43 -17.02 4.76 7.49
N GLU A 44 -16.54 4.46 6.29
CA GLU A 44 -16.67 3.15 5.66
C GLU A 44 -15.90 2.04 6.41
N LEU A 45 -14.73 2.35 7.00
CA LEU A 45 -14.01 1.38 7.83
C LEU A 45 -14.77 1.09 9.12
N GLY A 46 -15.36 2.11 9.74
CA GLY A 46 -16.21 1.95 10.93
C GLY A 46 -17.43 1.08 10.65
N ALA A 47 -18.05 1.25 9.49
CA ALA A 47 -19.16 0.39 9.05
C ALA A 47 -18.72 -1.07 8.88
N LEU A 48 -17.54 -1.33 8.30
CA LEU A 48 -16.98 -2.68 8.18
C LEU A 48 -16.62 -3.28 9.55
N ALA A 49 -16.19 -2.46 10.50
CA ALA A 49 -15.82 -2.92 11.85
C ALA A 49 -17.03 -3.32 12.72
N SER A 50 -18.26 -3.14 12.24
CA SER A 50 -19.46 -3.74 12.85
C SER A 50 -19.56 -5.25 12.61
N ASP A 51 -18.81 -5.79 11.65
CA ASP A 51 -18.64 -7.22 11.41
C ASP A 51 -17.58 -7.81 12.36
N ASP A 52 -17.85 -8.95 12.95
CA ASP A 52 -16.90 -9.66 13.82
C ASP A 52 -15.60 -10.06 13.11
N ALA A 53 -15.58 -10.06 11.79
CA ALA A 53 -14.39 -10.32 10.98
C ALA A 53 -13.40 -9.13 10.96
N VAL A 54 -13.78 -7.91 11.37
CA VAL A 54 -12.92 -6.73 11.33
C VAL A 54 -12.70 -6.13 12.71
N ARG A 55 -11.45 -5.84 13.03
CA ARG A 55 -11.06 -5.03 14.18
C ARG A 55 -10.33 -3.79 13.68
N ALA A 56 -11.01 -2.65 13.70
CA ALA A 56 -10.40 -1.37 13.38
C ALA A 56 -9.61 -0.82 14.56
N MET A 57 -8.42 -0.27 14.30
CA MET A 57 -7.57 0.36 15.30
C MET A 57 -7.14 1.74 14.82
N SER A 58 -7.47 2.77 15.63
CA SER A 58 -6.90 4.11 15.43
C SER A 58 -5.42 4.09 15.83
N VAL A 59 -4.54 4.34 14.86
CA VAL A 59 -3.10 4.25 15.04
C VAL A 59 -2.35 5.16 14.07
N ASP A 60 -1.33 5.85 14.59
CA ASP A 60 -0.33 6.54 13.77
C ASP A 60 0.83 5.59 13.45
N LEU A 61 0.91 5.19 12.18
CA LEU A 61 1.95 4.27 11.71
C LEU A 61 3.31 4.95 11.45
N SER A 62 3.36 6.29 11.49
CA SER A 62 4.61 7.04 11.50
C SER A 62 5.26 7.05 12.88
N ALA A 63 4.49 6.86 13.94
CA ALA A 63 5.01 6.73 15.29
C ALA A 63 5.80 5.43 15.49
N PRO A 64 6.91 5.42 16.24
CA PRO A 64 7.77 4.24 16.40
C PRO A 64 7.04 2.98 16.89
N ASP A 65 6.09 3.13 17.81
CA ASP A 65 5.38 2.01 18.45
C ASP A 65 4.06 1.65 17.77
N GLY A 66 3.50 2.52 16.94
CA GLY A 66 2.22 2.30 16.27
C GLY A 66 2.16 1.00 15.46
N PRO A 67 3.15 0.72 14.61
CA PRO A 67 3.22 -0.54 13.84
C PRO A 67 3.21 -1.79 14.72
N LYS A 68 3.96 -1.79 15.82
CA LYS A 68 4.01 -2.92 16.76
C LYS A 68 2.66 -3.11 17.46
N ALA A 69 2.05 -2.04 17.92
CA ALA A 69 0.74 -2.07 18.58
C ALA A 69 -0.35 -2.63 17.62
N LEU A 70 -0.34 -2.21 16.34
CA LEU A 70 -1.28 -2.72 15.35
C LEU A 70 -1.12 -4.23 15.13
N VAL A 71 0.11 -4.70 14.95
CA VAL A 71 0.38 -6.12 14.70
C VAL A 71 0.00 -6.98 15.91
N ALA A 72 0.24 -6.51 17.13
CA ALA A 72 -0.12 -7.22 18.34
C ALA A 72 -1.64 -7.51 18.45
N ARG A 73 -2.50 -6.67 17.85
CA ARG A 73 -3.94 -6.92 17.78
C ARG A 73 -4.32 -8.21 17.05
N ALA A 74 -3.43 -8.77 16.22
CA ALA A 74 -3.69 -10.06 15.57
C ALA A 74 -3.86 -11.22 16.57
N GLU A 75 -3.32 -11.06 17.79
CA GLU A 75 -3.51 -12.02 18.89
C GLU A 75 -4.99 -12.19 19.27
N GLU A 76 -5.84 -11.18 19.04
CA GLU A 76 -7.30 -11.27 19.27
C GLU A 76 -7.96 -12.37 18.40
N PHE A 77 -7.33 -12.69 17.28
CA PHE A 77 -7.74 -13.77 16.39
C PHE A 77 -6.85 -15.02 16.49
N GLY A 78 -5.87 -15.01 17.42
CA GLY A 78 -5.01 -16.13 17.75
C GLY A 78 -3.93 -16.47 16.75
N ARG A 79 -3.76 -15.66 15.65
CA ARG A 79 -2.77 -15.93 14.60
C ARG A 79 -2.53 -14.69 13.72
N LEU A 80 -1.44 -14.71 12.98
CA LEU A 80 -1.18 -13.77 11.88
C LEU A 80 -0.70 -14.56 10.65
N ASP A 81 -1.43 -14.45 9.55
CA ASP A 81 -1.12 -15.15 8.29
C ASP A 81 -0.65 -14.19 7.20
N ILE A 82 -1.24 -13.00 7.16
CA ILE A 82 -1.08 -12.05 6.08
C ILE A 82 -0.76 -10.67 6.65
N LEU A 83 0.28 -10.03 6.14
CA LEU A 83 0.53 -8.60 6.34
C LEU A 83 0.38 -7.87 5.01
N VAL A 84 -0.43 -6.80 4.98
CA VAL A 84 -0.49 -5.88 3.86
C VAL A 84 0.07 -4.52 4.30
N ASN A 85 1.28 -4.21 3.83
CA ASN A 85 1.88 -2.89 3.96
C ASN A 85 1.33 -1.97 2.86
N ASN A 86 0.32 -1.19 3.19
CA ASN A 86 -0.31 -0.30 2.22
C ASN A 86 -0.22 1.19 2.62
N VAL A 87 -0.01 1.52 3.90
CA VAL A 87 0.07 2.91 4.33
C VAL A 87 1.07 3.72 3.51
N GLY A 88 0.66 4.91 3.10
CA GLY A 88 1.51 5.86 2.40
C GLY A 88 0.77 7.16 2.13
N ALA A 89 1.54 8.19 1.83
CA ALA A 89 1.04 9.50 1.41
C ALA A 89 2.03 10.14 0.44
N VAL A 90 1.52 10.99 -0.44
CA VAL A 90 2.31 11.78 -1.36
C VAL A 90 2.08 13.26 -1.09
N ALA A 91 3.12 14.06 -1.23
CA ALA A 91 3.04 15.53 -1.24
C ALA A 91 3.67 16.03 -2.54
N VAL A 92 2.92 16.84 -3.29
CA VAL A 92 3.43 17.42 -4.55
C VAL A 92 4.42 18.56 -4.22
N ARG A 93 5.60 18.54 -4.87
CA ARG A 93 6.71 19.47 -4.66
C ARG A 93 6.78 20.48 -5.81
N LEU A 94 5.85 21.44 -5.82
CA LEU A 94 5.67 22.40 -6.92
C LEU A 94 6.89 23.32 -7.12
N GLU A 95 7.60 23.64 -6.02
CA GLU A 95 8.75 24.56 -6.05
C GLU A 95 10.09 23.84 -6.33
N GLY A 96 10.03 22.53 -6.61
CA GLY A 96 11.18 21.72 -6.97
C GLY A 96 12.04 21.25 -5.79
N PHE A 97 13.11 20.52 -6.12
CA PHE A 97 13.97 19.82 -5.16
C PHE A 97 14.55 20.73 -4.06
N THR A 98 15.04 21.90 -4.43
CA THR A 98 15.73 22.79 -3.48
C THR A 98 14.81 23.37 -2.39
N SER A 99 13.51 23.30 -2.57
CA SER A 99 12.51 23.72 -1.58
C SER A 99 12.14 22.63 -0.57
N VAL A 100 12.50 21.37 -0.83
CA VAL A 100 12.16 20.25 0.04
C VAL A 100 13.12 20.19 1.22
N THR A 101 12.63 20.48 2.41
CA THR A 101 13.44 20.49 3.63
C THR A 101 13.79 19.07 4.11
N ASP A 102 14.83 18.95 4.94
CA ASP A 102 15.22 17.68 5.56
C ASP A 102 14.07 17.07 6.37
N ASP A 103 13.29 17.88 7.09
CA ASP A 103 12.12 17.41 7.84
C ASP A 103 11.04 16.82 6.92
N GLN A 104 10.82 17.38 5.75
CA GLN A 104 9.90 16.84 4.75
C GLN A 104 10.41 15.52 4.19
N TRP A 105 11.72 15.42 3.91
CA TRP A 105 12.36 14.17 3.51
C TRP A 105 12.21 13.09 4.58
N LEU A 106 12.54 13.39 5.83
CA LEU A 106 12.43 12.46 6.94
C LEU A 106 10.98 12.03 7.20
N SER A 107 10.03 12.96 7.11
CA SER A 107 8.60 12.66 7.25
C SER A 107 8.12 11.71 6.15
N SER A 108 8.49 11.96 4.90
CA SER A 108 8.13 11.12 3.76
C SER A 108 8.72 9.72 3.91
N LEU A 109 10.02 9.60 4.20
CA LEU A 109 10.69 8.31 4.45
C LEU A 109 10.09 7.58 5.65
N ASN A 110 9.75 8.30 6.72
CA ASN A 110 9.19 7.69 7.91
C ASN A 110 7.83 7.03 7.65
N LEU A 111 6.94 7.69 6.90
CA LEU A 111 5.62 7.15 6.61
C LEU A 111 5.64 6.13 5.46
N ASN A 112 6.33 6.43 4.35
CA ASN A 112 6.27 5.61 3.14
C ASN A 112 7.23 4.42 3.14
N PHE A 113 8.24 4.41 4.02
CA PHE A 113 9.22 3.33 4.12
C PHE A 113 9.32 2.77 5.54
N MET A 114 9.66 3.57 6.55
CA MET A 114 9.91 3.06 7.90
C MET A 114 8.67 2.47 8.58
N ALA A 115 7.47 2.96 8.27
CA ALA A 115 6.23 2.34 8.73
C ALA A 115 6.15 0.87 8.31
N ALA A 116 6.41 0.58 7.03
CA ALA A 116 6.41 -0.80 6.50
C ALA A 116 7.55 -1.64 7.10
N VAL A 117 8.75 -1.08 7.28
CA VAL A 117 9.88 -1.77 7.95
C VAL A 117 9.50 -2.18 9.37
N ARG A 118 8.91 -1.25 10.15
CA ARG A 118 8.51 -1.52 11.55
C ARG A 118 7.36 -2.53 11.61
N THR A 119 6.35 -2.41 10.74
CA THR A 119 5.20 -3.33 10.71
C THR A 119 5.66 -4.74 10.32
N THR A 120 6.51 -4.83 9.30
CA THR A 120 7.10 -6.11 8.86
C THR A 120 7.92 -6.77 9.97
N ARG A 121 8.78 -6.00 10.65
CA ARG A 121 9.58 -6.51 11.79
C ARG A 121 8.69 -7.08 12.89
N ALA A 122 7.60 -6.40 13.21
CA ALA A 122 6.65 -6.88 14.22
C ALA A 122 5.93 -8.16 13.76
N ALA A 123 5.51 -8.21 12.49
CA ALA A 123 4.79 -9.35 11.92
C ALA A 123 5.66 -10.60 11.76
N LEU A 124 6.95 -10.44 11.50
CA LEU A 124 7.86 -11.58 11.32
C LEU A 124 7.94 -12.46 12.57
N THR A 125 7.87 -11.91 13.77
CA THR A 125 7.95 -12.70 15.02
C THR A 125 6.86 -13.79 15.08
N PRO A 126 5.55 -13.47 15.02
CA PRO A 126 4.50 -14.49 15.05
C PRO A 126 4.49 -15.36 13.78
N MET A 127 4.81 -14.82 12.61
CA MET A 127 4.86 -15.61 11.37
C MET A 127 5.95 -16.67 11.40
N LEU A 128 7.15 -16.33 11.88
CA LEU A 128 8.27 -17.26 12.00
C LEU A 128 8.02 -18.33 13.06
N ALA A 129 7.39 -17.96 14.17
CA ALA A 129 7.01 -18.93 15.21
C ALA A 129 6.02 -19.98 14.69
N ARG A 130 5.20 -19.63 13.69
CA ARG A 130 4.26 -20.54 13.03
C ARG A 130 4.86 -21.30 11.84
N GLY A 131 6.04 -20.92 11.38
CA GLY A 131 6.69 -21.52 10.21
C GLY A 131 6.10 -21.07 8.86
N GLY A 132 5.42 -19.92 8.78
CA GLY A 132 4.90 -19.42 7.53
C GLY A 132 4.08 -18.14 7.63
N GLY A 133 3.94 -17.46 6.49
CA GLY A 133 3.16 -16.25 6.35
C GLY A 133 3.32 -15.60 4.98
N THR A 134 2.52 -14.58 4.71
CA THR A 134 2.61 -13.84 3.46
C THR A 134 2.61 -12.35 3.73
N ILE A 135 3.54 -11.64 3.12
CA ILE A 135 3.64 -10.18 3.18
C ILE A 135 3.43 -9.64 1.77
N VAL A 136 2.45 -8.76 1.60
CA VAL A 136 2.24 -8.02 0.35
C VAL A 136 2.43 -6.54 0.63
N THR A 137 3.33 -5.91 -0.12
CA THR A 137 3.66 -4.50 0.04
C THR A 137 3.17 -3.69 -1.14
N VAL A 138 2.31 -2.71 -0.90
CA VAL A 138 1.86 -1.76 -1.92
C VAL A 138 2.92 -0.68 -2.09
N SER A 139 3.72 -0.81 -3.15
CA SER A 139 4.72 0.15 -3.57
C SER A 139 4.12 1.20 -4.52
N SER A 140 4.76 1.49 -5.62
CA SER A 140 4.31 2.40 -6.68
C SER A 140 5.20 2.24 -7.91
N VAL A 141 4.67 2.53 -9.09
CA VAL A 141 5.49 2.72 -10.32
C VAL A 141 6.55 3.79 -10.12
N ASN A 142 6.33 4.76 -9.23
CA ASN A 142 7.32 5.78 -8.90
C ASN A 142 8.61 5.24 -8.25
N ALA A 143 8.65 3.95 -7.88
CA ALA A 143 9.88 3.30 -7.45
C ALA A 143 10.91 3.14 -8.59
N PHE A 144 10.47 3.12 -9.85
CA PHE A 144 11.31 2.92 -11.04
C PHE A 144 10.92 3.81 -12.25
N LEU A 145 9.79 4.51 -12.18
CA LEU A 145 9.41 5.63 -13.06
C LEU A 145 9.29 6.90 -12.20
N PRO A 146 10.43 7.51 -11.78
CA PRO A 146 10.39 8.62 -10.84
C PRO A 146 9.83 9.89 -11.47
N ASP A 147 9.00 10.59 -10.69
CA ASP A 147 8.42 11.89 -11.04
C ASP A 147 9.09 12.98 -10.17
N PRO A 148 9.71 14.02 -10.78
CA PRO A 148 10.34 15.09 -10.02
C PRO A 148 9.37 15.87 -9.14
N GLY A 149 8.07 15.89 -9.47
CA GLY A 149 7.03 16.53 -8.65
C GLY A 149 6.75 15.84 -7.32
N VAL A 150 7.29 14.62 -7.08
CA VAL A 150 7.10 13.84 -5.85
C VAL A 150 8.39 13.10 -5.46
N ILE A 151 9.53 13.79 -5.55
CA ILE A 151 10.88 13.21 -5.50
C ILE A 151 11.17 12.40 -4.21
N ASP A 152 10.77 12.91 -3.06
CA ASP A 152 10.93 12.26 -1.76
C ASP A 152 10.07 10.97 -1.63
N TYR A 153 8.87 11.00 -2.21
CA TYR A 153 8.02 9.83 -2.30
C TYR A 153 8.62 8.76 -3.22
N CYS A 154 9.16 9.16 -4.39
CA CYS A 154 9.84 8.25 -5.32
C CYS A 154 10.99 7.52 -4.63
N ALA A 155 11.86 8.25 -3.92
CA ALA A 155 12.97 7.68 -3.18
C ALA A 155 12.49 6.69 -2.09
N ALA A 156 11.43 7.05 -1.34
CA ALA A 156 10.86 6.18 -0.32
C ALA A 156 10.29 4.89 -0.91
N LYS A 157 9.60 4.95 -2.06
CA LYS A 157 9.03 3.78 -2.73
C LYS A 157 10.10 2.90 -3.38
N ALA A 158 11.16 3.48 -3.93
CA ALA A 158 12.33 2.72 -4.39
C ALA A 158 13.00 1.96 -3.24
N ALA A 159 13.22 2.63 -2.10
CA ALA A 159 13.75 1.98 -0.89
C ALA A 159 12.83 0.84 -0.42
N LEU A 160 11.51 1.03 -0.42
CA LEU A 160 10.53 0.05 -0.01
C LEU A 160 10.54 -1.19 -0.91
N THR A 161 10.58 -1.01 -2.23
CA THR A 161 10.63 -2.12 -3.21
C THR A 161 11.92 -2.91 -3.05
N ASN A 162 13.07 -2.23 -2.94
CA ASN A 162 14.36 -2.90 -2.75
C ASN A 162 14.44 -3.64 -1.41
N PHE A 163 13.98 -3.03 -0.31
CA PHE A 163 13.85 -3.68 0.99
C PHE A 163 13.01 -4.96 0.91
N SER A 164 11.85 -4.90 0.26
CA SER A 164 10.96 -6.06 0.10
C SER A 164 11.65 -7.20 -0.65
N LYS A 165 12.39 -6.87 -1.72
CA LYS A 165 13.18 -7.84 -2.48
C LYS A 165 14.31 -8.47 -1.66
N ALA A 166 15.04 -7.66 -0.90
CA ALA A 166 16.14 -8.16 -0.07
C ALA A 166 15.62 -9.10 1.02
N LEU A 167 14.58 -8.67 1.76
CA LEU A 167 14.00 -9.44 2.85
C LEU A 167 13.35 -10.74 2.36
N SER A 168 12.75 -10.76 1.17
CA SER A 168 12.14 -11.99 0.61
C SER A 168 13.14 -13.15 0.49
N LYS A 169 14.41 -12.86 0.23
CA LYS A 169 15.48 -13.85 0.14
C LYS A 169 15.87 -14.41 1.52
N GLU A 170 15.82 -13.58 2.56
CA GLU A 170 16.13 -13.97 3.93
C GLU A 170 15.03 -14.85 4.53
N VAL A 171 13.77 -14.45 4.33
CA VAL A 171 12.63 -15.11 5.01
C VAL A 171 11.99 -16.24 4.19
N GLY A 172 12.25 -16.30 2.88
CA GLY A 172 11.74 -17.34 1.98
C GLY A 172 12.06 -18.76 2.44
N PRO A 173 13.33 -19.10 2.78
CA PRO A 173 13.69 -20.41 3.32
C PRO A 173 12.99 -20.77 4.64
N ARG A 174 12.37 -19.78 5.30
CA ARG A 174 11.64 -19.93 6.56
C ARG A 174 10.12 -19.96 6.36
N GLY A 175 9.65 -20.17 5.11
CA GLY A 175 8.24 -20.32 4.78
C GLY A 175 7.45 -19.00 4.67
N ILE A 176 8.12 -17.84 4.63
CA ILE A 176 7.44 -16.54 4.48
C ILE A 176 7.66 -16.01 3.07
N ARG A 177 6.57 -15.77 2.34
CA ARG A 177 6.60 -15.11 1.04
C ARG A 177 6.45 -13.59 1.21
N MET A 178 7.18 -12.85 0.41
CA MET A 178 7.08 -11.38 0.38
C MET A 178 7.12 -10.87 -1.05
N ASN A 179 6.07 -10.19 -1.48
CA ASN A 179 5.95 -9.62 -2.83
C ASN A 179 5.52 -8.16 -2.76
N THR A 180 5.77 -7.43 -3.84
CA THR A 180 5.31 -6.06 -4.01
C THR A 180 4.25 -5.98 -5.12
N VAL A 181 3.34 -5.03 -4.95
CA VAL A 181 2.43 -4.54 -5.99
C VAL A 181 2.78 -3.08 -6.20
N SER A 182 3.03 -2.71 -7.45
CA SER A 182 3.41 -1.35 -7.86
C SER A 182 2.32 -0.73 -8.74
N PRO A 183 1.31 -0.09 -8.14
CA PRO A 183 0.28 0.58 -8.91
C PRO A 183 0.82 1.84 -9.61
N GLY A 184 0.27 2.10 -10.79
CA GLY A 184 0.23 3.43 -11.38
C GLY A 184 -0.79 4.34 -10.68
N PRO A 185 -1.25 5.40 -11.33
CA PRO A 185 -2.35 6.22 -10.84
C PRO A 185 -3.63 5.40 -10.62
N VAL A 186 -4.18 5.50 -9.39
CA VAL A 186 -5.38 4.75 -8.96
C VAL A 186 -6.51 5.73 -8.64
N GLU A 187 -7.74 5.40 -9.00
CA GLU A 187 -8.96 6.19 -8.74
C GLU A 187 -9.26 6.27 -7.23
N THR A 188 -8.52 7.11 -6.53
CA THR A 188 -8.65 7.33 -5.09
C THR A 188 -8.70 8.82 -4.77
N ALA A 189 -9.07 9.17 -3.53
CA ALA A 189 -9.02 10.55 -3.07
C ALA A 189 -7.60 11.14 -3.10
N LEU A 190 -6.57 10.31 -3.10
CA LEU A 190 -5.18 10.76 -3.29
C LEU A 190 -4.98 11.46 -4.65
N TRP A 191 -5.62 10.95 -5.70
CA TRP A 191 -5.56 11.53 -7.04
C TRP A 191 -6.72 12.49 -7.33
N LEU A 192 -7.95 12.09 -7.00
CA LEU A 192 -9.20 12.72 -7.44
C LEU A 192 -9.91 13.51 -6.34
N GLY A 193 -9.43 13.46 -5.10
CA GLY A 193 -10.02 14.20 -3.99
C GLY A 193 -9.77 15.72 -4.08
N PRO A 194 -10.50 16.53 -3.31
CA PRO A 194 -10.39 17.99 -3.33
C PRO A 194 -9.00 18.50 -2.98
N ASP A 195 -8.23 17.74 -2.20
CA ASP A 195 -6.82 18.02 -1.84
C ASP A 195 -5.87 17.01 -2.50
N GLY A 196 -6.32 16.32 -3.54
CA GLY A 196 -5.55 15.31 -4.27
C GLY A 196 -4.52 15.91 -5.22
N VAL A 197 -3.74 15.02 -5.85
CA VAL A 197 -2.69 15.42 -6.81
C VAL A 197 -3.26 16.27 -7.93
N ALA A 198 -4.36 15.86 -8.56
CA ALA A 198 -4.98 16.59 -9.66
C ALA A 198 -5.43 18.00 -9.23
N ALA A 199 -6.08 18.13 -8.07
CA ALA A 199 -6.52 19.43 -7.55
C ALA A 199 -5.34 20.34 -7.20
N THR A 200 -4.27 19.78 -6.63
CA THR A 200 -3.05 20.52 -6.28
C THR A 200 -2.37 21.09 -7.53
N VAL A 201 -2.19 20.26 -8.57
CA VAL A 201 -1.59 20.68 -9.85
C VAL A 201 -2.50 21.69 -10.58
N ALA A 202 -3.81 21.46 -10.58
CA ALA A 202 -4.81 22.34 -11.18
C ALA A 202 -4.71 23.77 -10.62
N LYS A 203 -4.68 23.89 -9.29
CA LYS A 203 -4.56 25.17 -8.59
C LYS A 203 -3.26 25.90 -8.95
N ALA A 204 -2.14 25.18 -9.05
CA ALA A 204 -0.84 25.76 -9.38
C ALA A 204 -0.76 26.18 -10.85
N SER A 205 -1.41 25.46 -11.77
CA SER A 205 -1.34 25.72 -13.22
C SER A 205 -2.49 26.59 -13.74
N GLY A 206 -3.47 26.93 -12.91
CA GLY A 206 -4.63 27.74 -13.32
C GLY A 206 -5.57 27.02 -14.28
N VAL A 207 -5.64 25.69 -14.24
CA VAL A 207 -6.53 24.87 -15.05
C VAL A 207 -7.53 24.11 -14.15
N ASP A 208 -8.55 23.49 -14.72
CA ASP A 208 -9.44 22.62 -13.97
C ASP A 208 -8.77 21.28 -13.58
N PRO A 209 -9.24 20.57 -12.53
CA PRO A 209 -8.62 19.33 -12.05
C PRO A 209 -8.58 18.20 -13.08
N GLU A 210 -9.57 18.11 -13.98
CA GLU A 210 -9.57 17.08 -15.03
C GLU A 210 -8.48 17.34 -16.07
N THR A 211 -8.33 18.59 -16.51
CA THR A 211 -7.24 19.01 -17.40
C THR A 211 -5.88 18.76 -16.75
N ALA A 212 -5.72 19.11 -15.47
CA ALA A 212 -4.48 18.84 -14.73
C ALA A 212 -4.17 17.34 -14.66
N ARG A 213 -5.17 16.51 -14.37
CA ARG A 213 -5.06 15.05 -14.35
C ARG A 213 -4.58 14.51 -15.70
N GLN A 214 -5.18 14.94 -16.79
CA GLN A 214 -4.82 14.51 -18.15
C GLN A 214 -3.39 14.94 -18.50
N HIS A 215 -2.98 16.16 -18.14
CA HIS A 215 -1.62 16.63 -18.38
C HIS A 215 -0.57 15.82 -17.61
N VAL A 216 -0.79 15.53 -16.32
CA VAL A 216 0.14 14.72 -15.52
C VAL A 216 0.28 13.32 -16.10
N VAL A 217 -0.82 12.67 -16.47
CA VAL A 217 -0.78 11.34 -17.08
C VAL A 217 -0.11 11.37 -18.46
N ALA A 218 -0.43 12.36 -19.29
CA ALA A 218 0.15 12.50 -20.62
C ALA A 218 1.66 12.74 -20.57
N SER A 219 2.15 13.51 -19.59
CA SER A 219 3.59 13.78 -19.39
C SER A 219 4.39 12.51 -19.07
N GLN A 220 3.74 11.48 -18.54
CA GLN A 220 4.33 10.18 -18.25
C GLN A 220 4.10 9.14 -19.38
N GLY A 221 3.53 9.55 -20.51
CA GLY A 221 3.32 8.71 -21.67
C GLY A 221 1.90 8.12 -21.82
N GLY A 222 0.97 8.46 -20.93
CA GLY A 222 -0.43 8.04 -20.97
C GLY A 222 -0.67 6.56 -20.65
N PHE A 223 -1.92 6.21 -20.43
CA PHE A 223 -2.33 4.82 -20.19
C PHE A 223 -2.63 4.10 -21.50
N ALA A 224 -2.13 2.88 -21.68
CA ALA A 224 -2.52 2.02 -22.79
C ALA A 224 -3.99 1.58 -22.69
N THR A 225 -4.51 1.40 -21.48
CA THR A 225 -5.92 1.07 -21.19
C THR A 225 -6.85 2.28 -21.25
N GLY A 226 -6.33 3.51 -21.39
CA GLY A 226 -7.10 4.75 -21.45
C GLY A 226 -7.72 5.20 -20.12
N ARG A 227 -7.44 4.55 -19.00
CA ARG A 227 -8.04 4.86 -17.69
C ARG A 227 -7.11 4.62 -16.51
N PHE A 228 -7.44 5.22 -15.38
CA PHE A 228 -6.86 4.90 -14.08
C PHE A 228 -7.19 3.45 -13.66
N THR A 229 -6.30 2.86 -12.88
CA THR A 229 -6.57 1.61 -12.16
C THR A 229 -7.61 1.86 -11.07
N ARG A 230 -8.55 0.94 -10.88
CA ARG A 230 -9.49 1.01 -9.75
C ARG A 230 -8.88 0.39 -8.50
N PRO A 231 -9.27 0.88 -7.29
CA PRO A 231 -8.79 0.30 -6.02
C PRO A 231 -9.05 -1.21 -5.91
N ASP A 232 -10.20 -1.68 -6.43
CA ASP A 232 -10.58 -3.09 -6.40
C ASP A 232 -9.65 -3.97 -7.26
N GLU A 233 -9.19 -3.47 -8.40
CA GLU A 233 -8.23 -4.19 -9.26
C GLU A 233 -6.87 -4.39 -8.56
N VAL A 234 -6.46 -3.40 -7.75
CA VAL A 234 -5.26 -3.55 -6.89
C VAL A 234 -5.53 -4.56 -5.77
N ALA A 235 -6.72 -4.52 -5.17
CA ALA A 235 -7.11 -5.46 -4.12
C ALA A 235 -7.12 -6.90 -4.62
N ASP A 236 -7.68 -7.18 -5.80
CA ASP A 236 -7.70 -8.52 -6.42
C ASP A 236 -6.29 -9.10 -6.57
N LEU A 237 -5.35 -8.28 -7.04
CA LEU A 237 -3.94 -8.70 -7.18
C LEU A 237 -3.29 -8.96 -5.81
N VAL A 238 -3.57 -8.11 -4.81
CA VAL A 238 -3.08 -8.33 -3.44
C VAL A 238 -3.65 -9.63 -2.86
N LEU A 239 -4.92 -9.92 -3.05
CA LEU A 239 -5.55 -11.16 -2.58
C LEU A 239 -4.95 -12.39 -3.26
N PHE A 240 -4.73 -12.34 -4.57
CA PHE A 240 -4.04 -13.41 -5.28
C PHE A 240 -2.66 -13.68 -4.69
N LEU A 241 -1.86 -12.64 -4.44
CA LEU A 241 -0.52 -12.75 -3.85
C LEU A 241 -0.55 -13.20 -2.39
N ALA A 242 -1.59 -12.85 -1.64
CA ALA A 242 -1.81 -13.30 -0.27
C ALA A 242 -2.26 -14.76 -0.17
N SER A 243 -2.81 -15.31 -1.26
CA SER A 243 -3.41 -16.63 -1.31
C SER A 243 -2.38 -17.77 -1.46
N ASP A 244 -2.83 -18.99 -1.18
CA ASP A 244 -2.02 -20.19 -1.39
C ASP A 244 -1.79 -20.48 -2.90
N ARG A 245 -2.55 -19.81 -3.81
CA ARG A 245 -2.39 -19.95 -5.27
C ARG A 245 -1.09 -19.37 -5.80
N SER A 246 -0.51 -18.43 -5.09
CA SER A 246 0.80 -17.84 -5.42
C SER A 246 1.96 -18.46 -4.62
N GLY A 247 1.83 -19.73 -4.21
CA GLY A 247 2.74 -20.42 -3.29
C GLY A 247 4.23 -20.42 -3.70
N ASN A 248 4.53 -20.35 -5.00
CA ASN A 248 5.92 -20.26 -5.50
C ASN A 248 6.30 -18.86 -5.99
N ILE A 249 5.55 -17.83 -5.59
CA ILE A 249 5.86 -16.44 -5.94
C ILE A 249 6.38 -15.73 -4.69
N THR A 250 7.65 -15.35 -4.69
CA THR A 250 8.27 -14.52 -3.65
C THR A 250 9.36 -13.62 -4.22
N GLY A 251 9.48 -12.43 -3.70
CA GLY A 251 10.43 -11.43 -4.15
C GLY A 251 10.14 -10.84 -5.54
N ALA A 252 8.91 -11.01 -6.03
CA ALA A 252 8.45 -10.41 -7.28
C ALA A 252 7.81 -9.04 -7.03
N ASP A 253 7.88 -8.18 -8.04
CA ASP A 253 7.14 -6.93 -8.13
C ASP A 253 6.10 -7.02 -9.25
N PHE A 254 4.86 -6.67 -8.94
CA PHE A 254 3.74 -6.75 -9.87
C PHE A 254 3.24 -5.35 -10.20
N VAL A 255 3.48 -4.92 -11.42
CA VAL A 255 3.01 -3.63 -11.92
C VAL A 255 1.54 -3.74 -12.32
N ILE A 256 0.74 -2.77 -11.87
CA ILE A 256 -0.66 -2.58 -12.27
C ILE A 256 -0.90 -1.09 -12.54
N ASP A 257 -0.68 -0.67 -13.78
CA ASP A 257 -0.56 0.74 -14.16
C ASP A 257 -1.32 1.14 -15.43
N GLY A 258 -2.10 0.21 -15.99
CA GLY A 258 -2.80 0.44 -17.26
C GLY A 258 -1.87 0.59 -18.46
N GLY A 259 -0.64 0.10 -18.37
CA GLY A 259 0.38 0.23 -19.40
C GLY A 259 0.99 1.64 -19.47
N LEU A 260 1.10 2.31 -18.32
CA LEU A 260 1.79 3.60 -18.21
C LEU A 260 3.28 3.44 -18.49
N ILE A 261 3.92 2.42 -17.89
CA ILE A 261 5.31 2.09 -18.15
C ILE A 261 5.40 1.41 -19.53
N LYS A 262 6.28 1.91 -20.39
CA LYS A 262 6.44 1.45 -21.78
C LYS A 262 7.64 0.51 -21.98
N THR A 263 8.43 0.29 -20.94
CA THR A 263 9.64 -0.56 -20.98
C THR A 263 9.46 -1.82 -20.14
N LEU A 264 10.22 -2.86 -20.49
CA LEU A 264 10.33 -4.10 -19.69
C LEU A 264 11.28 -3.91 -18.51
#